data_f5479a3cb9844ba1f9a2cc82e44020c1
#
_entry.id   f5479a3cb9844ba1f9a2cc82e44020c1
#
_cell.length_a   1.000
_cell.length_b   1.000
_cell.length_c   1.000
_cell.angle_alpha   90.00
_cell.angle_beta   90.00
_cell.angle_gamma   90.00
#
_symmetry.space_group_name_H-M   'P 1'
#
loop_
_entity.id
_entity.type
_entity.pdbx_description
1 polymer ?
#
loop_
_entity_poly.entity_id
_entity_poly.type
_entity_poly.pdbx_seq_one_letter_code
_entity_poly.pdbx_strand_id
1 'polypeptide(L)'
;MTFWTRHHLTIILALGLTLLSAASLFVGVLDLSGTSIDTWELLLISRLPRLLAILMAGMGLSVAGLMMQSLCRNKFVSPSTAATIQSAQLGVLLALLFWPGSTLVERALGAFACALLGTWIFIAFIQKVQVKDLILVPLVGIMFGNIIGGITNFLAFKFDMNQALASLTVGHFSTVVRGHYEIVFLVLPILILTFYFAQHFNIVGLGSGLAQSLGVNYQLFLFIGLTLAAMLTASIVVVVGTISYIGLIVPNLVTMYQGDNLKNTLLNTALAGALFVLACDLIGRLIIFPYEVPIELIVGSLGSLIFIALIFRRLSPKIRTKAPSLTPVGAPTCSSN
;
A
#
# COMPACT_ATOMS: atom_id res chain seq x y z
N MET A 1 9.10 -10.70 21.09
CA MET A 1 8.73 -9.33 21.53
C MET A 1 7.53 -9.44 22.46
N THR A 2 7.62 -8.82 23.62
CA THR A 2 6.60 -8.89 24.67
C THR A 2 5.32 -8.16 24.27
N PHE A 3 4.16 -8.66 24.69
CA PHE A 3 2.83 -8.05 24.53
C PHE A 3 2.84 -6.54 24.86
N TRP A 4 3.67 -6.14 25.78
CA TRP A 4 3.86 -4.77 26.24
C TRP A 4 4.41 -3.79 25.16
N THR A 5 5.41 -4.19 24.38
CA THR A 5 5.99 -3.34 23.31
C THR A 5 5.03 -3.09 22.16
N ARG A 6 4.08 -3.98 21.95
CA ARG A 6 3.07 -3.87 20.88
C ARG A 6 2.04 -2.79 21.18
N HIS A 7 1.51 -2.74 22.40
CA HIS A 7 0.53 -1.73 22.81
C HIS A 7 1.13 -0.32 22.82
N HIS A 8 2.38 -0.17 23.22
CA HIS A 8 3.07 1.13 23.17
C HIS A 8 3.19 1.66 21.74
N LEU A 9 3.56 0.82 20.77
CA LEU A 9 3.65 1.25 19.37
C LEU A 9 2.28 1.70 18.84
N THR A 10 1.22 0.95 19.11
CA THR A 10 -0.15 1.32 18.68
C THR A 10 -0.56 2.66 19.29
N ILE A 11 -0.28 2.89 20.57
CA ILE A 11 -0.61 4.15 21.27
C ILE A 11 0.19 5.31 20.66
N ILE A 12 1.49 5.14 20.43
CA ILE A 12 2.34 6.18 19.83
C ILE A 12 1.85 6.53 18.42
N LEU A 13 1.53 5.54 17.59
CA LEU A 13 1.01 5.77 16.24
C LEU A 13 -0.36 6.46 16.27
N ALA A 14 -1.25 6.07 17.18
CA ALA A 14 -2.56 6.68 17.33
C ALA A 14 -2.45 8.14 17.82
N LEU A 15 -1.61 8.41 18.82
CA LEU A 15 -1.36 9.77 19.31
C LEU A 15 -0.71 10.64 18.22
N GLY A 16 0.29 10.12 17.52
CA GLY A 16 0.91 10.83 16.40
C GLY A 16 -0.10 11.16 15.29
N LEU A 17 -0.97 10.18 14.96
CA LEU A 17 -2.01 10.37 13.96
C LEU A 17 -3.03 11.44 14.38
N THR A 18 -3.49 11.45 15.63
CA THR A 18 -4.45 12.45 16.12
C THR A 18 -3.83 13.85 16.14
N LEU A 19 -2.59 13.99 16.60
CA LEU A 19 -1.88 15.26 16.63
C LEU A 19 -1.64 15.83 15.22
N LEU A 20 -1.14 14.99 14.29
CA LEU A 20 -0.93 15.43 12.90
C LEU A 20 -2.25 15.68 12.16
N SER A 21 -3.32 14.94 12.46
CA SER A 21 -4.65 15.19 11.90
C SER A 21 -5.19 16.55 12.35
N ALA A 22 -5.04 16.89 13.63
CA ALA A 22 -5.39 18.20 14.14
C ALA A 22 -4.56 19.30 13.45
N ALA A 23 -3.24 19.14 13.36
CA ALA A 23 -2.38 20.08 12.65
C ALA A 23 -2.77 20.27 11.17
N SER A 24 -3.12 19.18 10.48
CA SER A 24 -3.52 19.21 9.07
C SER A 24 -4.79 20.01 8.80
N LEU A 25 -5.71 20.11 9.76
CA LEU A 25 -6.92 20.92 9.63
C LEU A 25 -6.61 22.43 9.68
N PHE A 26 -5.53 22.83 10.36
CA PHE A 26 -5.13 24.24 10.46
C PHE A 26 -4.19 24.68 9.33
N VAL A 27 -3.43 23.76 8.75
CA VAL A 27 -2.50 24.05 7.65
C VAL A 27 -3.25 24.05 6.31
N GLY A 28 -3.28 25.19 5.61
CA GLY A 28 -3.87 25.33 4.27
C GLY A 28 -3.61 26.70 3.67
N VAL A 29 -3.71 26.81 2.34
CA VAL A 29 -3.44 28.03 1.57
C VAL A 29 -4.48 29.13 1.83
N LEU A 30 -5.72 28.75 2.20
CA LEU A 30 -6.78 29.72 2.50
C LEU A 30 -6.66 30.18 3.96
N ASP A 31 -6.39 31.47 4.12
CA ASP A 31 -6.37 32.13 5.44
C ASP A 31 -7.77 32.10 6.07
N LEU A 32 -7.87 31.50 7.26
CA LEU A 32 -9.11 31.43 8.03
C LEU A 32 -9.56 32.80 8.54
N SER A 33 -8.69 33.84 8.46
CA SER A 33 -8.90 35.17 9.06
C SER A 33 -9.44 36.24 8.12
N GLY A 34 -9.59 35.97 6.82
CA GLY A 34 -9.89 37.03 5.84
C GLY A 34 -10.95 36.73 4.78
N THR A 35 -11.58 35.59 4.77
CA THR A 35 -12.58 35.22 3.75
C THR A 35 -14.02 35.44 4.28
N SER A 36 -14.87 35.97 3.42
CA SER A 36 -16.32 36.12 3.63
C SER A 36 -17.09 34.75 3.63
N ILE A 37 -16.39 33.65 3.48
CA ILE A 37 -16.93 32.28 3.54
C ILE A 37 -16.84 31.81 4.99
N ASP A 38 -17.95 31.24 5.51
CA ASP A 38 -17.98 30.67 6.85
C ASP A 38 -16.86 29.63 7.01
N THR A 39 -16.02 29.81 8.02
CA THR A 39 -14.87 28.93 8.32
C THR A 39 -15.27 27.46 8.44
N TRP A 40 -16.48 27.23 8.93
CA TRP A 40 -17.08 25.89 9.04
C TRP A 40 -17.39 25.26 7.69
N GLU A 41 -17.88 26.04 6.76
CA GLU A 41 -18.21 25.56 5.41
C GLU A 41 -16.96 25.15 4.66
N LEU A 42 -15.88 25.92 4.76
CA LEU A 42 -14.56 25.62 4.18
C LEU A 42 -13.94 24.35 4.77
N LEU A 43 -14.06 24.14 6.09
CA LEU A 43 -13.61 22.94 6.76
C LEU A 43 -14.35 21.68 6.26
N LEU A 44 -15.67 21.77 6.09
CA LEU A 44 -16.52 20.63 5.69
C LEU A 44 -16.44 20.30 4.21
N ILE A 45 -16.21 21.29 3.33
CA ILE A 45 -16.19 21.07 1.87
C ILE A 45 -14.83 20.61 1.38
N SER A 46 -13.73 21.08 1.97
CA SER A 46 -12.38 20.84 1.45
C SER A 46 -11.45 20.13 2.45
N ARG A 47 -11.28 20.65 3.67
CA ARG A 47 -10.24 20.15 4.58
C ARG A 47 -10.56 18.78 5.19
N LEU A 48 -11.79 18.58 5.61
CA LEU A 48 -12.22 17.31 6.19
C LEU A 48 -12.24 16.17 5.15
N PRO A 49 -12.81 16.35 3.93
CA PRO A 49 -12.72 15.37 2.87
C PRO A 49 -11.27 14.98 2.53
N ARG A 50 -10.39 15.97 2.41
CA ARG A 50 -8.96 15.75 2.14
C ARG A 50 -8.31 14.91 3.25
N LEU A 51 -8.51 15.29 4.53
CA LEU A 51 -7.96 14.53 5.66
C LEU A 51 -8.45 13.09 5.65
N LEU A 52 -9.76 12.87 5.46
CA LEU A 52 -10.33 11.52 5.39
C LEU A 52 -9.75 10.71 4.23
N ALA A 53 -9.61 11.31 3.05
CA ALA A 53 -9.01 10.64 1.90
C ALA A 53 -7.54 10.27 2.16
N ILE A 54 -6.75 11.15 2.81
CA ILE A 54 -5.36 10.85 3.21
C ILE A 54 -5.29 9.65 4.15
N LEU A 55 -6.14 9.64 5.19
CA LEU A 55 -6.18 8.56 6.16
C LEU A 55 -6.56 7.23 5.49
N MET A 56 -7.62 7.23 4.67
CA MET A 56 -8.06 6.03 3.95
C MET A 56 -7.01 5.54 2.95
N ALA A 57 -6.37 6.45 2.20
CA ALA A 57 -5.32 6.10 1.26
C ALA A 57 -4.11 5.48 1.96
N GLY A 58 -3.65 6.10 3.05
CA GLY A 58 -2.53 5.58 3.83
C GLY A 58 -2.82 4.22 4.45
N MET A 59 -3.99 4.04 5.07
CA MET A 59 -4.41 2.76 5.63
C MET A 59 -4.58 1.70 4.54
N GLY A 60 -5.30 2.01 3.48
CA GLY A 60 -5.63 1.05 2.42
C GLY A 60 -4.42 0.55 1.66
N LEU A 61 -3.54 1.46 1.18
CA LEU A 61 -2.35 1.06 0.42
C LEU A 61 -1.33 0.29 1.27
N SER A 62 -1.13 0.68 2.53
CA SER A 62 -0.21 -0.04 3.41
C SER A 62 -0.72 -1.44 3.76
N VAL A 63 -2.02 -1.59 4.02
CA VAL A 63 -2.64 -2.90 4.28
C VAL A 63 -2.65 -3.76 3.01
N ALA A 64 -2.99 -3.22 1.85
CA ALA A 64 -2.90 -3.93 0.57
C ALA A 64 -1.47 -4.44 0.31
N GLY A 65 -0.46 -3.61 0.59
CA GLY A 65 0.94 -4.00 0.51
C GLY A 65 1.30 -5.14 1.48
N LEU A 66 0.90 -5.04 2.76
CA LEU A 66 1.13 -6.09 3.75
C LEU A 66 0.50 -7.43 3.32
N MET A 67 -0.73 -7.39 2.82
CA MET A 67 -1.42 -8.58 2.31
C MET A 67 -0.66 -9.20 1.14
N MET A 68 -0.30 -8.41 0.14
CA MET A 68 0.44 -8.89 -1.02
C MET A 68 1.80 -9.49 -0.63
N GLN A 69 2.54 -8.83 0.26
CA GLN A 69 3.82 -9.35 0.77
C GLN A 69 3.66 -10.68 1.49
N SER A 70 2.63 -10.82 2.32
CA SER A 70 2.37 -12.05 3.07
C SER A 70 1.91 -13.18 2.16
N LEU A 71 0.92 -12.94 1.30
CA LEU A 71 0.31 -13.94 0.43
C LEU A 71 1.25 -14.40 -0.69
N CYS A 72 2.04 -13.49 -1.26
CA CYS A 72 3.08 -13.82 -2.24
C CYS A 72 4.37 -14.29 -1.58
N ARG A 73 4.46 -14.30 -0.25
CA ARG A 73 5.66 -14.66 0.53
C ARG A 73 6.90 -13.90 0.08
N ASN A 74 6.71 -12.65 -0.28
CA ASN A 74 7.76 -11.81 -0.84
C ASN A 74 7.62 -10.37 -0.36
N LYS A 75 8.62 -9.88 0.39
CA LYS A 75 8.65 -8.54 0.98
C LYS A 75 8.77 -7.40 -0.04
N PHE A 76 9.06 -7.70 -1.28
CA PHE A 76 9.21 -6.72 -2.36
C PHE A 76 7.95 -6.57 -3.22
N VAL A 77 6.92 -7.38 -2.99
CA VAL A 77 5.64 -7.28 -3.69
C VAL A 77 4.78 -6.19 -3.05
N SER A 78 4.15 -5.38 -3.88
CA SER A 78 3.21 -4.33 -3.51
C SER A 78 2.21 -4.12 -4.65
N PRO A 79 1.11 -3.39 -4.46
CA PRO A 79 0.19 -3.07 -5.55
C PRO A 79 0.85 -2.39 -6.75
N SER A 80 1.88 -1.57 -6.51
CA SER A 80 2.64 -0.88 -7.57
C SER A 80 3.57 -1.82 -8.36
N THR A 81 4.06 -2.90 -7.72
CA THR A 81 4.94 -3.90 -8.38
C THR A 81 4.18 -5.12 -8.89
N ALA A 82 2.86 -5.20 -8.72
CA ALA A 82 2.03 -6.32 -9.15
C ALA A 82 1.05 -5.95 -10.29
N ALA A 83 1.34 -4.85 -11.00
CA ALA A 83 0.54 -4.30 -12.10
C ALA A 83 -0.91 -3.88 -11.73
N THR A 84 -1.28 -3.93 -10.44
CA THR A 84 -2.64 -3.61 -9.99
C THR A 84 -2.99 -2.14 -10.27
N ILE A 85 -2.05 -1.23 -10.02
CA ILE A 85 -2.24 0.21 -10.23
C ILE A 85 -2.43 0.51 -11.73
N GLN A 86 -1.54 -0.01 -12.59
CA GLN A 86 -1.61 0.20 -14.04
C GLN A 86 -2.90 -0.37 -14.62
N SER A 87 -3.35 -1.51 -14.10
CA SER A 87 -4.64 -2.10 -14.50
C SER A 87 -5.82 -1.24 -14.05
N ALA A 88 -5.79 -0.67 -12.83
CA ALA A 88 -6.83 0.26 -12.38
C ALA A 88 -6.89 1.51 -13.25
N GLN A 89 -5.75 2.09 -13.62
CA GLN A 89 -5.66 3.24 -14.52
C GLN A 89 -6.25 2.93 -15.91
N LEU A 90 -5.92 1.77 -16.47
CA LEU A 90 -6.51 1.31 -17.73
C LEU A 90 -8.04 1.24 -17.59
N GLY A 91 -8.55 0.70 -16.49
CA GLY A 91 -9.99 0.60 -16.24
C GLY A 91 -10.70 1.96 -16.18
N VAL A 92 -10.09 2.94 -15.50
CA VAL A 92 -10.64 4.32 -15.49
C VAL A 92 -10.61 4.93 -16.89
N LEU A 93 -9.50 4.77 -17.64
CA LEU A 93 -9.39 5.29 -19.00
C LEU A 93 -10.45 4.66 -19.94
N LEU A 94 -10.66 3.34 -19.84
CA LEU A 94 -11.68 2.64 -20.62
C LEU A 94 -13.10 3.13 -20.26
N ALA A 95 -13.37 3.35 -18.96
CA ALA A 95 -14.65 3.91 -18.53
C ALA A 95 -14.89 5.30 -19.12
N LEU A 96 -13.88 6.17 -19.12
CA LEU A 96 -13.94 7.50 -19.73
C LEU A 96 -14.13 7.45 -21.27
N LEU A 97 -13.50 6.47 -21.93
CA LEU A 97 -13.54 6.31 -23.37
C LEU A 97 -14.91 5.79 -23.86
N PHE A 98 -15.45 4.76 -23.19
CA PHE A 98 -16.69 4.13 -23.62
C PHE A 98 -17.94 4.84 -23.10
N TRP A 99 -17.84 5.59 -22.01
CA TRP A 99 -18.91 6.38 -21.40
C TRP A 99 -18.46 7.82 -21.14
N PRO A 100 -18.41 8.68 -22.17
CA PRO A 100 -18.14 10.10 -22.00
C PRO A 100 -19.18 10.73 -21.06
N GLY A 101 -18.72 11.30 -19.94
CA GLY A 101 -19.61 11.76 -18.88
C GLY A 101 -19.87 10.74 -17.74
N SER A 102 -19.08 9.64 -17.71
CA SER A 102 -19.16 8.64 -16.65
C SER A 102 -19.04 9.27 -15.26
N THR A 103 -19.91 8.80 -14.37
CA THR A 103 -19.90 9.16 -12.95
C THR A 103 -18.65 8.58 -12.26
N LEU A 104 -18.31 9.10 -11.09
CA LEU A 104 -17.20 8.57 -10.29
C LEU A 104 -17.38 7.07 -9.97
N VAL A 105 -18.64 6.62 -9.78
CA VAL A 105 -18.96 5.21 -9.52
C VAL A 105 -18.66 4.32 -10.73
N GLU A 106 -19.02 4.75 -11.94
CA GLU A 106 -18.74 4.00 -13.18
C GLU A 106 -17.24 3.87 -13.45
N ARG A 107 -16.48 4.95 -13.21
CA ARG A 107 -15.01 4.91 -13.27
C ARG A 107 -14.43 3.96 -12.24
N ALA A 108 -14.97 3.94 -11.02
CA ALA A 108 -14.55 3.01 -9.99
C ALA A 108 -14.84 1.55 -10.36
N LEU A 109 -16.00 1.26 -10.95
CA LEU A 109 -16.32 -0.08 -11.43
C LEU A 109 -15.36 -0.53 -12.53
N GLY A 110 -15.03 0.35 -13.48
CA GLY A 110 -14.00 0.08 -14.50
C GLY A 110 -12.62 -0.20 -13.89
N ALA A 111 -12.20 0.64 -12.93
CA ALA A 111 -10.95 0.45 -12.20
C ALA A 111 -10.92 -0.88 -11.44
N PHE A 112 -12.00 -1.23 -10.72
CA PHE A 112 -12.10 -2.49 -9.99
C PHE A 112 -12.01 -3.69 -10.93
N ALA A 113 -12.79 -3.70 -12.00
CA ALA A 113 -12.79 -4.79 -12.97
C ALA A 113 -11.39 -5.02 -13.55
N CYS A 114 -10.74 -3.97 -14.04
CA CYS A 114 -9.41 -4.07 -14.63
C CYS A 114 -8.33 -4.39 -13.59
N ALA A 115 -8.38 -3.80 -12.38
CA ALA A 115 -7.44 -4.10 -11.30
C ALA A 115 -7.51 -5.56 -10.89
N LEU A 116 -8.72 -6.12 -10.75
CA LEU A 116 -8.93 -7.53 -10.42
C LEU A 116 -8.40 -8.43 -11.54
N LEU A 117 -8.78 -8.18 -12.78
CA LEU A 117 -8.32 -8.96 -13.92
C LEU A 117 -6.79 -8.93 -14.04
N GLY A 118 -6.18 -7.75 -14.00
CA GLY A 118 -4.73 -7.60 -14.08
C GLY A 118 -4.00 -8.31 -12.95
N THR A 119 -4.49 -8.17 -11.71
CA THR A 119 -3.91 -8.85 -10.55
C THR A 119 -4.05 -10.37 -10.67
N TRP A 120 -5.20 -10.88 -11.09
CA TRP A 120 -5.42 -12.32 -11.25
C TRP A 120 -4.57 -12.92 -12.37
N ILE A 121 -4.47 -12.24 -13.51
CA ILE A 121 -3.60 -12.68 -14.62
C ILE A 121 -2.14 -12.71 -14.15
N PHE A 122 -1.67 -11.67 -13.45
CA PHE A 122 -0.32 -11.62 -12.90
C PHE A 122 -0.04 -12.80 -11.95
N ILE A 123 -0.97 -13.09 -11.02
CA ILE A 123 -0.81 -14.17 -10.06
C ILE A 123 -0.84 -15.54 -10.73
N ALA A 124 -1.78 -15.75 -11.66
CA ALA A 124 -1.85 -17.00 -12.44
C ALA A 124 -0.55 -17.24 -13.22
N PHE A 125 0.03 -16.16 -13.78
CA PHE A 125 1.32 -16.23 -14.46
C PHE A 125 2.45 -16.64 -13.51
N ILE A 126 2.57 -15.99 -12.34
CA ILE A 126 3.60 -16.30 -11.33
C ILE A 126 3.48 -17.73 -10.83
N GLN A 127 2.27 -18.22 -10.59
CA GLN A 127 2.03 -19.59 -10.14
C GLN A 127 2.41 -20.62 -11.23
N LYS A 128 2.09 -20.34 -12.48
CA LYS A 128 2.39 -21.24 -13.61
C LYS A 128 3.89 -21.32 -13.92
N VAL A 129 4.60 -20.19 -13.84
CA VAL A 129 6.06 -20.13 -14.13
C VAL A 129 6.89 -20.68 -12.98
N GLN A 130 6.29 -20.90 -11.79
CA GLN A 130 6.99 -21.38 -10.58
C GLN A 130 8.26 -20.57 -10.26
N VAL A 131 8.15 -19.23 -10.34
CA VAL A 131 9.25 -18.33 -10.06
C VAL A 131 9.73 -18.52 -8.61
N LYS A 132 10.92 -19.10 -8.45
CA LYS A 132 11.50 -19.44 -7.14
C LYS A 132 12.26 -18.26 -6.51
N ASP A 133 12.80 -17.38 -7.35
CA ASP A 133 13.59 -16.25 -6.89
C ASP A 133 12.72 -15.09 -6.41
N LEU A 134 12.97 -14.65 -5.18
CA LEU A 134 12.24 -13.55 -4.55
C LEU A 134 12.33 -12.22 -5.31
N ILE A 135 13.41 -12.00 -6.06
CA ILE A 135 13.65 -10.76 -6.82
C ILE A 135 12.90 -10.78 -8.16
N LEU A 136 12.72 -11.97 -8.76
CA LEU A 136 12.08 -12.08 -10.07
C LEU A 136 10.58 -11.77 -10.03
N VAL A 137 9.89 -12.04 -8.93
CA VAL A 137 8.44 -11.80 -8.82
C VAL A 137 8.08 -10.31 -9.00
N PRO A 138 8.67 -9.36 -8.26
CA PRO A 138 8.43 -7.94 -8.50
C PRO A 138 8.89 -7.47 -9.87
N LEU A 139 10.02 -8.00 -10.38
CA LEU A 139 10.53 -7.63 -11.70
C LEU A 139 9.54 -8.00 -12.81
N VAL A 140 9.03 -9.21 -12.80
CA VAL A 140 7.97 -9.66 -13.73
C VAL A 140 6.72 -8.80 -13.60
N GLY A 141 6.33 -8.45 -12.37
CA GLY A 141 5.19 -7.58 -12.14
C GLY A 141 5.36 -6.17 -12.71
N ILE A 142 6.54 -5.58 -12.55
CA ILE A 142 6.88 -4.28 -13.17
C ILE A 142 6.84 -4.38 -14.70
N MET A 143 7.40 -5.44 -15.27
CA MET A 143 7.35 -5.66 -16.73
C MET A 143 5.91 -5.80 -17.23
N PHE A 144 5.09 -6.58 -16.53
CA PHE A 144 3.67 -6.74 -16.83
C PHE A 144 2.91 -5.42 -16.69
N GLY A 145 3.18 -4.65 -15.64
CA GLY A 145 2.64 -3.31 -15.44
C GLY A 145 3.03 -2.34 -16.56
N ASN A 146 4.28 -2.40 -17.04
CA ASN A 146 4.74 -1.57 -18.16
C ASN A 146 4.03 -1.92 -19.47
N ILE A 147 3.70 -3.18 -19.73
CA ILE A 147 2.91 -3.58 -20.89
C ILE A 147 1.52 -2.95 -20.83
N ILE A 148 0.83 -3.09 -19.68
CA ILE A 148 -0.49 -2.48 -19.46
C ILE A 148 -0.41 -0.95 -19.56
N GLY A 149 0.59 -0.34 -18.93
CA GLY A 149 0.84 1.10 -19.01
C GLY A 149 1.10 1.57 -20.45
N GLY A 150 1.84 0.81 -21.24
CA GLY A 150 2.05 1.09 -22.67
C GLY A 150 0.75 1.07 -23.48
N ILE A 151 -0.12 0.08 -23.23
CA ILE A 151 -1.46 0.02 -23.83
C ILE A 151 -2.30 1.24 -23.41
N THR A 152 -2.27 1.58 -22.11
CA THR A 152 -3.01 2.72 -21.55
C THR A 152 -2.55 4.03 -22.18
N ASN A 153 -1.22 4.26 -22.29
CA ASN A 153 -0.65 5.43 -22.93
C ASN A 153 -1.00 5.51 -24.42
N PHE A 154 -0.95 4.39 -25.14
CA PHE A 154 -1.33 4.33 -26.54
C PHE A 154 -2.80 4.71 -26.76
N LEU A 155 -3.71 4.17 -25.94
CA LEU A 155 -5.13 4.52 -26.00
C LEU A 155 -5.36 5.99 -25.67
N ALA A 156 -4.73 6.50 -24.61
CA ALA A 156 -4.83 7.91 -24.22
C ALA A 156 -4.34 8.85 -25.32
N PHE A 157 -3.24 8.51 -26.00
CA PHE A 157 -2.72 9.27 -27.13
C PHE A 157 -3.66 9.23 -28.34
N LYS A 158 -4.16 8.03 -28.69
CA LYS A 158 -5.04 7.84 -29.86
C LYS A 158 -6.37 8.60 -29.73
N PHE A 159 -6.90 8.75 -28.52
CA PHE A 159 -8.20 9.35 -28.25
C PHE A 159 -8.10 10.73 -27.58
N ASP A 160 -6.94 11.38 -27.62
CA ASP A 160 -6.66 12.71 -27.03
C ASP A 160 -7.00 12.81 -25.53
N MET A 161 -6.83 11.70 -24.80
CA MET A 161 -7.11 11.62 -23.34
C MET A 161 -5.85 11.75 -22.47
N ASN A 162 -4.76 12.32 -23.01
CA ASN A 162 -3.49 12.44 -22.27
C ASN A 162 -3.62 13.25 -20.99
N GLN A 163 -4.44 14.31 -20.98
CA GLN A 163 -4.66 15.12 -19.79
C GLN A 163 -5.42 14.34 -18.69
N ALA A 164 -6.44 13.55 -19.08
CA ALA A 164 -7.16 12.68 -18.18
C ALA A 164 -6.24 11.60 -17.58
N LEU A 165 -5.38 10.99 -18.41
CA LEU A 165 -4.39 10.02 -17.93
C LEU A 165 -3.37 10.66 -17.00
N ALA A 166 -2.88 11.87 -17.28
CA ALA A 166 -1.93 12.58 -16.43
C ALA A 166 -2.50 12.80 -15.01
N SER A 167 -3.78 13.13 -14.88
CA SER A 167 -4.44 13.27 -13.57
C SER A 167 -4.54 11.96 -12.79
N LEU A 168 -4.54 10.81 -13.46
CA LEU A 168 -4.57 9.48 -12.83
C LEU A 168 -3.17 8.96 -12.47
N THR A 169 -2.14 9.45 -13.15
CA THR A 169 -0.75 9.00 -12.96
C THR A 169 -0.03 9.75 -11.86
N VAL A 170 -0.48 10.94 -11.51
CA VAL A 170 0.13 11.74 -10.44
C VAL A 170 -0.84 11.83 -9.27
N GLY A 171 -0.51 11.16 -8.17
CA GLY A 171 -1.31 11.21 -6.95
C GLY A 171 -1.28 12.60 -6.30
N HIS A 172 -2.47 13.13 -6.02
CA HIS A 172 -2.63 14.42 -5.37
C HIS A 172 -3.94 14.48 -4.58
N PHE A 173 -3.92 15.20 -3.46
CA PHE A 173 -5.10 15.39 -2.61
C PHE A 173 -5.78 16.75 -2.80
N SER A 174 -5.24 17.63 -3.64
CA SER A 174 -5.76 18.97 -3.89
C SER A 174 -7.14 18.99 -4.57
N THR A 175 -7.46 17.95 -5.33
CA THR A 175 -8.75 17.79 -6.05
C THR A 175 -9.82 17.08 -5.21
N VAL A 176 -9.49 16.63 -4.02
CA VAL A 176 -10.41 15.92 -3.14
C VAL A 176 -11.35 16.91 -2.46
N VAL A 177 -12.58 16.96 -2.96
CA VAL A 177 -13.66 17.82 -2.43
C VAL A 177 -14.93 16.99 -2.25
N ARG A 178 -15.85 17.52 -1.47
CA ARG A 178 -17.16 16.89 -1.24
C ARG A 178 -17.90 16.64 -2.54
N GLY A 179 -18.42 15.42 -2.73
CA GLY A 179 -19.07 14.96 -3.97
C GLY A 179 -18.15 14.15 -4.90
N HIS A 180 -16.85 14.11 -4.65
CA HIS A 180 -15.88 13.43 -5.51
C HIS A 180 -14.95 12.46 -4.77
N TYR A 181 -15.14 12.23 -3.45
CA TYR A 181 -14.23 11.40 -2.65
C TYR A 181 -14.91 10.21 -1.97
N GLU A 182 -16.23 10.11 -2.04
CA GLU A 182 -17.04 9.18 -1.26
C GLU A 182 -16.66 7.71 -1.53
N ILE A 183 -16.15 7.41 -2.71
CA ILE A 183 -15.70 6.06 -3.07
C ILE A 183 -14.53 5.60 -2.20
N VAL A 184 -13.72 6.53 -1.67
CA VAL A 184 -12.62 6.15 -0.77
C VAL A 184 -13.11 5.48 0.51
N PHE A 185 -14.37 5.72 0.92
CA PHE A 185 -14.97 5.03 2.07
C PHE A 185 -15.17 3.53 1.86
N LEU A 186 -15.14 3.03 0.61
CA LEU A 186 -15.10 1.59 0.35
C LEU A 186 -13.86 0.92 0.97
N VAL A 187 -12.82 1.69 1.25
CA VAL A 187 -11.65 1.19 1.99
C VAL A 187 -12.04 0.65 3.37
N LEU A 188 -13.00 1.26 4.08
CA LEU A 188 -13.39 0.83 5.43
C LEU A 188 -14.00 -0.58 5.47
N PRO A 189 -15.06 -0.90 4.71
CA PRO A 189 -15.63 -2.24 4.73
C PRO A 189 -14.62 -3.29 4.22
N ILE A 190 -13.77 -2.95 3.24
CA ILE A 190 -12.73 -3.86 2.76
C ILE A 190 -11.67 -4.09 3.85
N LEU A 191 -11.25 -3.07 4.60
CA LEU A 191 -10.38 -3.22 5.76
C LEU A 191 -11.01 -4.11 6.83
N ILE A 192 -12.28 -3.91 7.17
CA ILE A 192 -13.00 -4.75 8.14
C ILE A 192 -12.98 -6.21 7.69
N LEU A 193 -13.28 -6.49 6.42
CA LEU A 193 -13.19 -7.85 5.87
C LEU A 193 -11.76 -8.39 5.94
N THR A 194 -10.76 -7.57 5.68
CA THR A 194 -9.34 -7.95 5.78
C THR A 194 -8.97 -8.31 7.21
N PHE A 195 -9.43 -7.53 8.19
CA PHE A 195 -9.22 -7.85 9.62
C PHE A 195 -9.92 -9.14 10.01
N TYR A 196 -11.14 -9.37 9.53
CA TYR A 196 -11.89 -10.59 9.81
C TYR A 196 -11.16 -11.84 9.29
N PHE A 197 -10.63 -11.79 8.07
CA PHE A 197 -9.88 -12.89 7.46
C PHE A 197 -8.38 -12.91 7.79
N ALA A 198 -7.87 -11.98 8.59
CA ALA A 198 -6.44 -11.82 8.85
C ALA A 198 -5.74 -13.10 9.34
N GLN A 199 -6.44 -13.94 10.11
CA GLN A 199 -5.90 -15.21 10.59
C GLN A 199 -5.73 -16.23 9.46
N HIS A 200 -6.69 -16.32 8.54
CA HIS A 200 -6.63 -17.20 7.37
C HIS A 200 -5.50 -16.75 6.43
N PHE A 201 -5.37 -15.43 6.19
CA PHE A 201 -4.27 -14.88 5.39
C PHE A 201 -2.89 -15.14 6.02
N ASN A 202 -2.80 -15.09 7.34
CA ASN A 202 -1.57 -15.43 8.05
C ASN A 202 -1.17 -16.90 7.82
N ILE A 203 -2.14 -17.83 7.85
CA ILE A 203 -1.92 -19.25 7.60
C ILE A 203 -1.53 -19.49 6.13
N VAL A 204 -2.21 -18.85 5.18
CA VAL A 204 -1.88 -18.92 3.73
C VAL A 204 -0.46 -18.40 3.48
N GLY A 205 -0.05 -17.36 4.16
CA GLY A 205 1.32 -16.83 4.10
C GLY A 205 2.42 -17.82 4.51
N LEU A 206 2.08 -18.90 5.26
CA LEU A 206 3.03 -19.97 5.59
C LEU A 206 3.27 -20.95 4.41
N GLY A 207 2.38 -20.94 3.42
CA GLY A 207 2.49 -21.76 2.22
C GLY A 207 1.42 -22.85 2.09
N SER A 208 1.31 -23.42 0.89
CA SER A 208 0.24 -24.35 0.56
C SER A 208 0.23 -25.63 1.41
N GLY A 209 1.39 -26.22 1.68
CA GLY A 209 1.49 -27.45 2.47
C GLY A 209 0.99 -27.27 3.91
N LEU A 210 1.46 -26.22 4.60
CA LEU A 210 1.03 -25.93 5.97
C LEU A 210 -0.43 -25.47 6.04
N ALA A 211 -0.89 -24.68 5.08
CA ALA A 211 -2.28 -24.24 5.03
C ALA A 211 -3.25 -25.42 4.90
N GLN A 212 -2.94 -26.38 4.01
CA GLN A 212 -3.74 -27.59 3.82
C GLN A 212 -3.73 -28.48 5.06
N SER A 213 -2.57 -28.66 5.70
CA SER A 213 -2.46 -29.44 6.95
C SER A 213 -3.28 -28.84 8.09
N LEU A 214 -3.48 -27.52 8.09
CA LEU A 214 -4.32 -26.79 9.05
C LEU A 214 -5.80 -26.67 8.62
N GLY A 215 -6.21 -27.38 7.55
CA GLY A 215 -7.58 -27.39 7.05
C GLY A 215 -8.03 -26.11 6.33
N VAL A 216 -7.09 -25.25 5.93
CA VAL A 216 -7.39 -23.99 5.24
C VAL A 216 -7.26 -24.17 3.73
N ASN A 217 -8.29 -23.82 2.97
CA ASN A 217 -8.26 -23.83 1.52
C ASN A 217 -7.32 -22.72 1.00
N TYR A 218 -6.08 -23.09 0.69
CA TYR A 218 -5.03 -22.19 0.24
C TYR A 218 -5.45 -21.34 -0.96
N GLN A 219 -6.01 -21.96 -2.01
CA GLN A 219 -6.37 -21.26 -3.25
C GLN A 219 -7.49 -20.23 -3.02
N LEU A 220 -8.51 -20.60 -2.26
CA LEU A 220 -9.63 -19.72 -1.97
C LEU A 220 -9.17 -18.46 -1.20
N PHE A 221 -8.43 -18.65 -0.12
CA PHE A 221 -8.00 -17.52 0.70
C PHE A 221 -6.89 -16.68 0.04
N LEU A 222 -6.05 -17.28 -0.80
CA LEU A 222 -5.14 -16.54 -1.66
C LEU A 222 -5.92 -15.63 -2.61
N PHE A 223 -6.93 -16.17 -3.30
CA PHE A 223 -7.77 -15.43 -4.22
C PHE A 223 -8.54 -14.30 -3.53
N ILE A 224 -9.20 -14.57 -2.39
CA ILE A 224 -9.91 -13.55 -1.60
C ILE A 224 -8.95 -12.45 -1.16
N GLY A 225 -7.80 -12.80 -0.60
CA GLY A 225 -6.85 -11.82 -0.07
C GLY A 225 -6.30 -10.89 -1.16
N LEU A 226 -5.94 -11.44 -2.32
CA LEU A 226 -5.44 -10.64 -3.44
C LEU A 226 -6.54 -9.79 -4.09
N THR A 227 -7.78 -10.31 -4.12
CA THR A 227 -8.95 -9.53 -4.53
C THR A 227 -9.18 -8.33 -3.61
N LEU A 228 -9.15 -8.52 -2.28
CA LEU A 228 -9.29 -7.42 -1.32
C LEU A 228 -8.16 -6.39 -1.47
N ALA A 229 -6.91 -6.83 -1.67
CA ALA A 229 -5.79 -5.93 -1.90
C ALA A 229 -5.95 -5.12 -3.19
N ALA A 230 -6.43 -5.72 -4.28
CA ALA A 230 -6.72 -5.03 -5.52
C ALA A 230 -7.87 -4.03 -5.39
N MET A 231 -8.93 -4.38 -4.66
CA MET A 231 -10.06 -3.48 -4.38
C MET A 231 -9.64 -2.28 -3.53
N LEU A 232 -8.83 -2.48 -2.46
CA LEU A 232 -8.26 -1.38 -1.67
C LEU A 232 -7.48 -0.42 -2.56
N THR A 233 -6.63 -0.95 -3.43
CA THR A 233 -5.81 -0.14 -4.32
C THR A 233 -6.66 0.63 -5.34
N ALA A 234 -7.62 -0.03 -5.99
CA ALA A 234 -8.48 0.59 -6.98
C ALA A 234 -9.35 1.71 -6.40
N SER A 235 -9.91 1.53 -5.17
CA SER A 235 -10.67 2.57 -4.47
C SER A 235 -9.88 3.86 -4.29
N ILE A 236 -8.57 3.75 -4.07
CA ILE A 236 -7.70 4.90 -3.82
C ILE A 236 -7.26 5.54 -5.14
N VAL A 237 -6.86 4.72 -6.12
CA VAL A 237 -6.39 5.21 -7.43
C VAL A 237 -7.46 6.04 -8.15
N VAL A 238 -8.72 5.67 -8.04
CA VAL A 238 -9.83 6.41 -8.67
C VAL A 238 -10.00 7.82 -8.11
N VAL A 239 -9.78 8.00 -6.81
CA VAL A 239 -10.04 9.27 -6.10
C VAL A 239 -8.80 10.15 -6.03
N VAL A 240 -7.66 9.55 -5.74
CA VAL A 240 -6.41 10.26 -5.42
C VAL A 240 -5.39 10.17 -6.56
N GLY A 241 -5.51 9.17 -7.41
CA GLY A 241 -4.45 8.79 -8.35
C GLY A 241 -3.45 7.83 -7.72
N THR A 242 -2.30 7.66 -8.37
CA THR A 242 -1.29 6.72 -7.88
C THR A 242 -0.47 7.30 -6.75
N ILE A 243 -0.20 6.46 -5.76
CA ILE A 243 0.80 6.74 -4.72
C ILE A 243 1.68 5.51 -4.60
N SER A 244 2.90 5.61 -5.11
CA SER A 244 3.86 4.50 -5.11
C SER A 244 4.53 4.32 -3.74
N TYR A 245 5.22 3.20 -3.57
CA TYR A 245 6.07 2.87 -2.42
C TYR A 245 5.38 2.68 -1.06
N ILE A 246 4.21 3.23 -0.76
CA ILE A 246 3.55 3.10 0.55
C ILE A 246 3.35 1.62 0.92
N GLY A 247 2.76 0.85 0.00
CA GLY A 247 2.53 -0.58 0.19
C GLY A 247 3.80 -1.44 0.26
N LEU A 248 4.96 -0.86 -0.09
CA LEU A 248 6.25 -1.53 0.04
C LEU A 248 6.93 -1.19 1.37
N ILE A 249 7.00 0.09 1.71
CA ILE A 249 7.83 0.62 2.79
C ILE A 249 7.18 0.41 4.15
N VAL A 250 5.92 0.86 4.29
CA VAL A 250 5.24 0.86 5.59
C VAL A 250 5.12 -0.56 6.17
N PRO A 251 4.66 -1.58 5.42
CA PRO A 251 4.62 -2.94 5.94
C PRO A 251 5.98 -3.48 6.33
N ASN A 252 7.02 -3.19 5.53
CA ASN A 252 8.38 -3.61 5.84
C ASN A 252 8.90 -2.98 7.12
N LEU A 253 8.66 -1.68 7.35
CA LEU A 253 9.02 -1.02 8.60
C LEU A 253 8.32 -1.65 9.79
N VAL A 254 7.00 -1.82 9.74
CA VAL A 254 6.22 -2.38 10.85
C VAL A 254 6.62 -3.83 11.14
N THR A 255 6.80 -4.66 10.10
CA THR A 255 7.19 -6.06 10.27
C THR A 255 8.62 -6.22 10.81
N MET A 256 9.52 -5.27 10.54
CA MET A 256 10.86 -5.25 11.17
C MET A 256 10.80 -5.08 12.70
N TYR A 257 9.81 -4.34 13.20
CA TYR A 257 9.63 -4.11 14.64
C TYR A 257 8.76 -5.16 15.33
N GLN A 258 7.71 -5.66 14.65
CA GLN A 258 6.70 -6.53 15.26
C GLN A 258 6.76 -8.00 14.81
N GLY A 259 7.59 -8.31 13.80
CA GLY A 259 7.64 -9.63 13.16
C GLY A 259 6.58 -9.80 12.08
N ASP A 260 6.57 -10.99 11.47
CA ASP A 260 5.84 -11.27 10.24
C ASP A 260 4.40 -11.79 10.44
N ASN A 261 3.88 -11.76 11.66
CA ASN A 261 2.51 -12.21 11.93
C ASN A 261 1.51 -11.16 11.44
N LEU A 262 0.85 -11.44 10.30
CA LEU A 262 -0.08 -10.52 9.63
C LEU A 262 -1.19 -10.03 10.57
N LYS A 263 -1.85 -10.92 11.32
CA LYS A 263 -2.92 -10.57 12.26
C LYS A 263 -2.47 -9.52 13.29
N ASN A 264 -1.23 -9.63 13.73
CA ASN A 264 -0.67 -8.79 14.79
C ASN A 264 -0.16 -7.44 14.28
N THR A 265 0.27 -7.37 13.02
CA THR A 265 0.87 -6.18 12.41
C THR A 265 -0.12 -5.33 11.61
N LEU A 266 -1.28 -5.87 11.27
CA LEU A 266 -2.24 -5.26 10.35
C LEU A 266 -2.72 -3.88 10.85
N LEU A 267 -3.12 -3.76 12.12
CA LEU A 267 -3.58 -2.49 12.71
C LEU A 267 -2.46 -1.44 12.70
N ASN A 268 -1.27 -1.83 13.15
CA ASN A 268 -0.15 -0.89 13.20
C ASN A 268 0.36 -0.52 11.80
N THR A 269 0.22 -1.40 10.81
CA THR A 269 0.50 -1.08 9.43
C THR A 269 -0.51 -0.07 8.87
N ALA A 270 -1.79 -0.23 9.18
CA ALA A 270 -2.82 0.75 8.80
C ALA A 270 -2.54 2.13 9.41
N LEU A 271 -2.30 2.19 10.73
CA LEU A 271 -2.01 3.44 11.44
C LEU A 271 -0.71 4.10 10.96
N ALA A 272 0.35 3.30 10.77
CA ALA A 272 1.64 3.80 10.28
C ALA A 272 1.52 4.32 8.83
N GLY A 273 0.72 3.66 7.98
CA GLY A 273 0.44 4.12 6.63
C GLY A 273 -0.30 5.45 6.60
N ALA A 274 -1.35 5.58 7.40
CA ALA A 274 -2.08 6.83 7.54
C ALA A 274 -1.17 7.96 8.04
N LEU A 275 -0.37 7.69 9.07
CA LEU A 275 0.58 8.65 9.64
C LEU A 275 1.64 9.09 8.62
N PHE A 276 2.20 8.15 7.86
CA PHE A 276 3.22 8.42 6.87
C PHE A 276 2.69 9.30 5.72
N VAL A 277 1.52 8.96 5.17
CA VAL A 277 0.91 9.73 4.07
C VAL A 277 0.52 11.13 4.56
N LEU A 278 -0.04 11.25 5.77
CA LEU A 278 -0.40 12.52 6.36
C LEU A 278 0.81 13.42 6.60
N ALA A 279 1.91 12.85 7.10
CA ALA A 279 3.17 13.58 7.26
C ALA A 279 3.72 14.06 5.91
N CYS A 280 3.71 13.21 4.89
CA CYS A 280 4.14 13.57 3.53
C CYS A 280 3.24 14.67 2.91
N ASP A 281 1.92 14.60 3.12
CA ASP A 281 0.99 15.64 2.63
C ASP A 281 1.24 16.99 3.31
N LEU A 282 1.47 17.02 4.62
CA LEU A 282 1.84 18.23 5.34
C LEU A 282 3.16 18.84 4.83
N ILE A 283 4.17 18.00 4.61
CA ILE A 283 5.44 18.42 4.01
C ILE A 283 5.18 19.05 2.63
N GLY A 284 4.34 18.40 1.78
CA GLY A 284 4.00 18.89 0.45
C GLY A 284 3.33 20.25 0.42
N ARG A 285 2.55 20.57 1.45
CA ARG A 285 1.90 21.87 1.60
C ARG A 285 2.83 22.97 2.14
N LEU A 286 3.88 22.59 2.87
CA LEU A 286 4.75 23.56 3.57
C LEU A 286 6.02 23.90 2.77
N ILE A 287 6.52 23.01 1.91
CA ILE A 287 7.82 23.19 1.22
C ILE A 287 7.83 24.40 0.29
N ILE A 288 6.78 24.61 -0.53
CA ILE A 288 6.74 25.64 -1.58
C ILE A 288 5.47 26.50 -1.42
N PHE A 289 5.12 26.86 -0.19
CA PHE A 289 3.95 27.69 0.04
C PHE A 289 3.95 28.95 -0.85
N PRO A 290 2.81 29.33 -1.54
CA PRO A 290 1.46 28.77 -1.44
C PRO A 290 1.14 27.61 -2.40
N TYR A 291 2.10 27.11 -3.15
CA TYR A 291 1.92 26.01 -4.07
C TYR A 291 2.00 24.66 -3.34
N GLU A 292 1.21 23.70 -3.81
CA GLU A 292 1.21 22.33 -3.28
C GLU A 292 2.04 21.39 -4.16
N VAL A 293 2.94 20.63 -3.55
CA VAL A 293 3.69 19.58 -4.24
C VAL A 293 2.85 18.30 -4.28
N PRO A 294 2.69 17.65 -5.44
CA PRO A 294 1.99 16.37 -5.54
C PRO A 294 2.54 15.33 -4.57
N ILE A 295 1.63 14.62 -3.89
CA ILE A 295 2.01 13.63 -2.87
C ILE A 295 2.90 12.52 -3.43
N GLU A 296 2.67 12.11 -4.67
CA GLU A 296 3.48 11.09 -5.35
C GLU A 296 4.98 11.45 -5.39
N LEU A 297 5.33 12.71 -5.61
CA LEU A 297 6.72 13.16 -5.64
C LEU A 297 7.38 13.08 -4.26
N ILE A 298 6.65 13.44 -3.21
CA ILE A 298 7.17 13.43 -1.84
C ILE A 298 7.31 11.99 -1.32
N VAL A 299 6.25 11.20 -1.49
CA VAL A 299 6.29 9.79 -1.09
C VAL A 299 7.29 9.02 -1.93
N GLY A 300 7.39 9.31 -3.24
CA GLY A 300 8.36 8.68 -4.13
C GLY A 300 9.81 8.96 -3.71
N SER A 301 10.14 10.22 -3.41
CA SER A 301 11.49 10.59 -2.98
C SER A 301 11.84 10.09 -1.58
N LEU A 302 11.02 10.38 -0.58
CA LEU A 302 11.24 9.91 0.80
C LEU A 302 11.17 8.39 0.88
N GLY A 303 10.22 7.80 0.17
CA GLY A 303 10.04 6.36 0.14
C GLY A 303 11.24 5.64 -0.45
N SER A 304 11.77 6.09 -1.57
CA SER A 304 12.96 5.49 -2.18
C SER A 304 14.18 5.60 -1.26
N LEU A 305 14.40 6.74 -0.60
CA LEU A 305 15.47 6.92 0.38
C LEU A 305 15.34 5.96 1.57
N ILE A 306 14.13 5.84 2.15
CA ILE A 306 13.87 4.91 3.25
C ILE A 306 14.10 3.48 2.79
N PHE A 307 13.65 3.12 1.58
CA PHE A 307 13.80 1.77 1.05
C PHE A 307 15.28 1.40 0.83
N ILE A 308 16.07 2.30 0.27
CA ILE A 308 17.52 2.13 0.12
C ILE A 308 18.18 1.94 1.49
N ALA A 309 17.85 2.78 2.46
CA ALA A 309 18.37 2.65 3.83
C ALA A 309 17.99 1.31 4.47
N LEU A 310 16.78 0.80 4.24
CA LEU A 310 16.35 -0.52 4.71
C LEU A 310 17.15 -1.66 4.08
N ILE A 311 17.46 -1.57 2.79
CA ILE A 311 18.28 -2.56 2.09
C ILE A 311 19.69 -2.57 2.68
N PHE A 312 20.35 -1.41 2.82
CA PHE A 312 21.67 -1.32 3.42
C PHE A 312 21.72 -1.87 4.85
N ARG A 313 20.69 -1.59 5.66
CA ARG A 313 20.60 -2.13 7.02
C ARG A 313 20.44 -3.65 7.07
N ARG A 314 19.79 -4.26 6.07
CA ARG A 314 19.67 -5.72 5.94
C ARG A 314 20.95 -6.37 5.42
N LEU A 315 21.68 -5.70 4.54
CA LEU A 315 22.91 -6.18 3.94
C LEU A 315 24.11 -5.98 4.88
N SER A 316 24.06 -5.02 5.82
CA SER A 316 25.10 -4.82 6.82
C SER A 316 25.21 -6.09 7.68
N PRO A 317 26.38 -6.77 7.70
CA PRO A 317 26.52 -8.00 8.46
C PRO A 317 26.28 -7.68 9.93
N LYS A 318 25.22 -8.27 10.52
CA LYS A 318 25.12 -8.36 11.97
C LYS A 318 26.46 -8.93 12.43
N ILE A 319 27.22 -8.17 13.21
CA ILE A 319 28.38 -8.67 13.96
C ILE A 319 27.91 -9.96 14.61
N ARG A 320 28.35 -11.09 14.05
CA ARG A 320 28.11 -12.41 14.63
C ARG A 320 28.74 -12.34 16.01
N THR A 321 27.92 -12.14 17.03
CA THR A 321 28.33 -12.44 18.40
C THR A 321 28.91 -13.84 18.37
N LYS A 322 30.21 -13.93 18.68
CA LYS A 322 31.00 -15.17 18.81
C LYS A 322 30.12 -16.27 19.41
N ALA A 323 29.84 -17.32 18.63
CA ALA A 323 29.41 -18.58 19.21
C ALA A 323 30.51 -19.00 20.21
N PRO A 324 30.17 -19.39 21.44
CA PRO A 324 31.17 -19.91 22.35
C PRO A 324 31.80 -21.14 21.66
N SER A 325 33.12 -21.12 21.56
CA SER A 325 33.92 -22.22 21.07
C SER A 325 33.60 -23.46 21.91
N LEU A 326 32.84 -24.41 21.32
CA LEU A 326 32.74 -25.76 21.87
C LEU A 326 34.16 -26.35 21.83
N THR A 327 34.80 -26.44 22.97
CA THR A 327 35.99 -27.26 23.17
C THR A 327 35.65 -28.69 22.77
N PRO A 328 36.45 -29.37 21.95
CA PRO A 328 36.20 -30.75 21.64
C PRO A 328 36.39 -31.58 22.93
N VAL A 329 35.32 -32.19 23.37
CA VAL A 329 35.37 -33.22 24.43
C VAL A 329 36.19 -34.35 23.86
N GLY A 330 37.24 -34.76 24.64
CA GLY A 330 38.25 -35.70 24.28
C GLY A 330 37.72 -37.02 23.74
N ALA A 331 38.31 -37.47 22.65
CA ALA A 331 38.11 -38.80 22.08
C ALA A 331 38.48 -39.87 23.14
N PRO A 332 37.69 -40.93 23.30
CA PRO A 332 38.10 -42.08 24.13
C PRO A 332 39.22 -42.85 23.39
N THR A 333 40.37 -42.96 24.04
CA THR A 333 41.48 -43.82 23.64
C THR A 333 41.01 -45.28 23.71
N CYS A 334 40.87 -45.94 22.57
CA CYS A 334 40.84 -47.42 22.55
C CYS A 334 42.23 -47.95 22.86
N SER A 335 42.38 -48.56 24.06
CA SER A 335 43.52 -49.45 24.35
C SER A 335 43.23 -50.81 23.78
N SER A 336 44.11 -51.24 22.88
CA SER A 336 44.23 -52.63 22.42
C SER A 336 44.74 -53.52 23.56
N ASN A 337 43.98 -54.56 23.87
CA ASN A 337 44.49 -55.86 24.26
C ASN A 337 43.59 -56.97 23.72
#